data_77310f22b36211ae8097a937b9d11efc
#
_entry.id   77310f22b36211ae8097a937b9d11efc
#
_cell.length_a   1.000
_cell.length_b   1.000
_cell.length_c   1.000
_cell.angle_alpha   90.00
_cell.angle_beta   90.00
_cell.angle_gamma   90.00
#
_symmetry.space_group_name_H-M   'P 1'
#
loop_
_entity.id
_entity.type
_entity.pdbx_description
1 polymer ?
#
loop_
_entity_poly.entity_id
_entity_poly.type
_entity_poly.pdbx_seq_one_letter_code
_entity_poly.pdbx_strand_id
1 'polypeptide(L)'
;MKPIKTIVAACLAAVALSVGALSLGACGPSAEEVVRQGVADELERLKTRDEALLDELAADSGVDQLATYGIDAKSFIAAYLDGFDYRIDEVKVDGDSATATVVLTCKKFDAFAQALTGATTELAEDEQTAELDADQINEKVGQLVLEALGSVEPTESNPVELPFTRTDNAWGPASGAEQALSTALFSG
;
A
#
# COMPACT_ATOMS: atom_id res chain seq x y z
N MET A 1 1.04 -9.17 -17.99
CA MET A 1 0.64 -8.66 -16.67
C MET A 1 1.80 -8.91 -15.72
N LYS A 2 2.59 -7.89 -15.38
CA LYS A 2 3.59 -7.99 -14.32
C LYS A 2 2.81 -8.07 -13.00
N PRO A 3 3.11 -8.99 -12.12
CA PRO A 3 2.34 -9.15 -10.90
C PRO A 3 2.55 -7.93 -9.98
N ILE A 4 1.48 -7.51 -9.34
CA ILE A 4 1.38 -6.49 -8.26
C ILE A 4 2.47 -6.66 -7.17
N LYS A 5 3.20 -7.76 -7.19
CA LYS A 5 4.33 -8.07 -6.29
C LYS A 5 5.46 -7.05 -6.29
N THR A 6 5.60 -6.25 -7.34
CA THR A 6 6.67 -5.24 -7.47
C THR A 6 6.36 -3.98 -6.67
N ILE A 7 5.08 -3.68 -6.44
CA ILE A 7 4.63 -2.46 -5.74
C ILE A 7 5.08 -2.46 -4.27
N VAL A 8 5.08 -3.62 -3.63
CA VAL A 8 5.39 -3.74 -2.20
C VAL A 8 6.89 -3.90 -1.95
N ALA A 9 7.65 -4.37 -2.97
CA ALA A 9 9.10 -4.44 -2.90
C ALA A 9 9.74 -3.07 -2.69
N ALA A 10 9.19 -2.05 -3.32
CA ALA A 10 9.62 -0.67 -3.18
C ALA A 10 9.38 -0.11 -1.76
N CYS A 11 8.25 -0.47 -1.15
CA CYS A 11 7.89 0.01 0.18
C CYS A 11 8.77 -0.57 1.30
N LEU A 12 9.32 -1.77 1.14
CA LEU A 12 10.12 -2.43 2.18
C LEU A 12 11.63 -2.41 1.91
N ALA A 13 12.07 -2.05 0.70
CA ALA A 13 13.49 -2.04 0.34
C ALA A 13 14.31 -0.95 1.07
N ALA A 14 13.66 0.08 1.60
CA ALA A 14 14.34 1.20 2.26
C ALA A 14 14.70 0.93 3.74
N VAL A 15 14.26 -0.17 4.34
CA VAL A 15 14.55 -0.51 5.75
C VAL A 15 15.97 -1.10 5.93
N ALA A 16 16.95 -0.64 5.14
CA ALA A 16 18.36 -0.89 5.45
C ALA A 16 18.82 0.10 6.55
N LEU A 17 18.29 -0.06 7.75
CA LEU A 17 18.75 0.70 8.92
C LEU A 17 20.14 0.15 9.30
N SER A 18 21.18 0.77 8.74
CA SER A 18 22.52 0.59 9.24
C SER A 18 22.59 1.15 10.66
N VAL A 19 22.54 0.28 11.64
CA VAL A 19 23.00 0.62 12.99
C VAL A 19 24.49 0.90 12.84
N GLY A 20 24.84 2.17 12.68
CA GLY A 20 26.22 2.59 12.65
C GLY A 20 26.92 2.01 13.88
N ALA A 21 28.00 1.30 13.67
CA ALA A 21 28.84 0.74 14.71
C ALA A 21 29.44 1.91 15.54
N LEU A 22 28.68 2.41 16.50
CA LEU A 22 29.21 3.20 17.61
C LEU A 22 29.45 2.23 18.75
N SER A 23 30.67 1.77 18.77
CA SER A 23 31.28 1.02 19.83
C SER A 23 31.20 1.72 21.18
N LEU A 24 30.93 0.91 22.22
CA LEU A 24 31.29 1.15 23.60
C LEU A 24 30.45 2.21 24.37
N GLY A 25 29.22 1.85 24.65
CA GLY A 25 28.39 2.51 25.65
C GLY A 25 26.98 1.93 25.64
N ALA A 26 26.51 1.39 26.75
CA ALA A 26 25.25 0.66 26.90
C ALA A 26 24.00 1.56 26.74
N CYS A 27 23.85 2.30 25.62
CA CYS A 27 22.72 3.21 25.35
C CYS A 27 22.42 3.38 23.85
N GLY A 28 22.62 2.36 23.02
CA GLY A 28 22.09 2.34 21.66
C GLY A 28 20.64 1.82 21.68
N PRO A 29 19.82 2.11 20.63
CA PRO A 29 18.49 1.55 20.51
C PRO A 29 18.55 0.02 20.48
N SER A 30 17.56 -0.62 21.10
CA SER A 30 17.43 -2.08 21.05
C SER A 30 17.09 -2.54 19.62
N ALA A 31 17.35 -3.81 19.30
CA ALA A 31 16.99 -4.37 18.00
C ALA A 31 15.46 -4.24 17.75
N GLU A 32 14.65 -4.37 18.79
CA GLU A 32 13.20 -4.15 18.72
C GLU A 32 12.88 -2.72 18.30
N GLU A 33 13.51 -1.71 18.94
CA GLU A 33 13.29 -0.31 18.60
C GLU A 33 13.71 0.01 17.16
N VAL A 34 14.84 -0.55 16.71
CA VAL A 34 15.32 -0.36 15.34
C VAL A 34 14.32 -0.92 14.32
N VAL A 35 13.84 -2.15 14.53
CA VAL A 35 12.84 -2.76 13.62
C VAL A 35 11.52 -1.99 13.68
N ARG A 36 11.05 -1.64 14.88
CA ARG A 36 9.83 -0.85 15.08
C ARG A 36 9.88 0.49 14.35
N GLN A 37 11.00 1.21 14.48
CA GLN A 37 11.20 2.49 13.82
C GLN A 37 11.22 2.33 12.30
N GLY A 38 11.93 1.33 11.77
CA GLY A 38 11.96 1.09 10.32
C GLY A 38 10.59 0.76 9.74
N VAL A 39 9.79 -0.06 10.44
CA VAL A 39 8.40 -0.34 10.05
C VAL A 39 7.56 0.93 10.10
N ALA A 40 7.71 1.72 11.17
CA ALA A 40 6.97 2.98 11.32
C ALA A 40 7.31 3.98 10.21
N ASP A 41 8.59 4.17 9.91
CA ASP A 41 9.04 5.11 8.86
C ASP A 41 8.44 4.74 7.49
N GLU A 42 8.40 3.45 7.16
CA GLU A 42 7.87 3.00 5.89
C GLU A 42 6.34 3.10 5.80
N LEU A 43 5.63 2.71 6.86
CA LEU A 43 4.17 2.83 6.90
C LEU A 43 3.72 4.29 6.98
N GLU A 44 4.52 5.16 7.60
CA GLU A 44 4.26 6.60 7.63
C GLU A 44 4.35 7.24 6.24
N ARG A 45 5.24 6.76 5.36
CA ARG A 45 5.30 7.20 3.96
C ARG A 45 3.99 6.89 3.21
N LEU A 46 3.40 5.72 3.45
CA LEU A 46 2.07 5.37 2.92
C LEU A 46 0.98 6.29 3.49
N LYS A 47 0.99 6.52 4.79
CA LYS A 47 0.02 7.36 5.50
C LYS A 47 0.06 8.82 5.06
N THR A 48 1.25 9.36 4.90
CA THR A 48 1.45 10.74 4.44
C THR A 48 1.33 10.88 2.94
N ARG A 49 1.23 9.76 2.21
CA ARG A 49 1.23 9.74 0.74
C ARG A 49 2.46 10.46 0.19
N ASP A 50 3.63 10.04 0.69
CA ASP A 50 4.93 10.60 0.28
C ASP A 50 5.04 10.67 -1.25
N GLU A 51 5.43 11.84 -1.78
CA GLU A 51 5.39 12.09 -3.21
C GLU A 51 6.32 11.18 -4.01
N ALA A 52 7.51 10.90 -3.48
CA ALA A 52 8.47 10.01 -4.13
C ALA A 52 7.94 8.55 -4.12
N LEU A 53 7.29 8.13 -3.03
CA LEU A 53 6.64 6.81 -2.96
C LEU A 53 5.49 6.71 -3.97
N LEU A 54 4.64 7.74 -4.10
CA LEU A 54 3.56 7.75 -5.08
C LEU A 54 4.07 7.66 -6.52
N ASP A 55 5.19 8.35 -6.84
CA ASP A 55 5.83 8.26 -8.15
C ASP A 55 6.36 6.85 -8.43
N GLU A 56 7.00 6.23 -7.45
CA GLU A 56 7.51 4.86 -7.52
C GLU A 56 6.37 3.85 -7.72
N LEU A 57 5.32 3.93 -6.91
CA LEU A 57 4.14 3.09 -7.02
C LEU A 57 3.43 3.26 -8.37
N ALA A 58 3.30 4.49 -8.87
CA ALA A 58 2.69 4.77 -10.17
C ALA A 58 3.49 4.14 -11.32
N ALA A 59 4.83 4.19 -11.27
CA ALA A 59 5.69 3.62 -12.29
C ALA A 59 5.61 2.08 -12.35
N ASP A 60 5.44 1.42 -11.20
CA ASP A 60 5.52 -0.05 -11.09
C ASP A 60 4.16 -0.77 -11.11
N SER A 61 3.07 -0.07 -10.82
CA SER A 61 1.76 -0.70 -10.62
C SER A 61 1.05 -1.21 -11.88
N GLY A 62 1.50 -0.79 -13.07
CA GLY A 62 0.81 -1.11 -14.32
C GLY A 62 -0.56 -0.42 -14.45
N VAL A 63 -0.82 0.59 -13.65
CA VAL A 63 -2.04 1.43 -13.72
C VAL A 63 -2.02 2.42 -14.89
N ASP A 64 -0.99 2.40 -15.73
CA ASP A 64 -0.92 3.20 -16.97
C ASP A 64 -2.17 3.03 -17.85
N GLN A 65 -2.81 1.86 -17.79
CA GLN A 65 -4.05 1.60 -18.51
C GLN A 65 -5.22 2.48 -18.07
N LEU A 66 -5.16 3.04 -16.86
CA LEU A 66 -6.16 3.97 -16.34
C LEU A 66 -6.16 5.30 -17.10
N ALA A 67 -5.05 5.65 -17.76
CA ALA A 67 -4.95 6.85 -18.60
C ALA A 67 -5.97 6.82 -19.76
N THR A 68 -6.36 5.63 -20.26
CA THR A 68 -7.42 5.47 -21.26
C THR A 68 -8.78 5.99 -20.76
N TYR A 69 -8.98 5.96 -19.45
CA TYR A 69 -10.18 6.45 -18.77
C TYR A 69 -10.02 7.86 -18.19
N GLY A 70 -8.95 8.56 -18.57
CA GLY A 70 -8.65 9.91 -18.06
C GLY A 70 -8.19 9.94 -16.60
N ILE A 71 -7.80 8.78 -16.02
CA ILE A 71 -7.35 8.69 -14.63
C ILE A 71 -5.82 8.76 -14.61
N ASP A 72 -5.29 9.71 -13.86
CA ASP A 72 -3.87 9.79 -13.52
C ASP A 72 -3.50 8.73 -12.48
N ALA A 73 -2.44 7.95 -12.76
CA ALA A 73 -2.02 6.83 -11.93
C ALA A 73 -1.70 7.23 -10.48
N LYS A 74 -0.99 8.34 -10.31
CA LYS A 74 -0.61 8.87 -9.00
C LYS A 74 -1.83 9.33 -8.20
N SER A 75 -2.77 10.00 -8.87
CA SER A 75 -4.03 10.43 -8.28
C SER A 75 -4.88 9.25 -7.83
N PHE A 76 -4.92 8.17 -8.61
CA PHE A 76 -5.61 6.94 -8.25
C PHE A 76 -5.01 6.29 -6.99
N ILE A 77 -3.69 6.14 -6.95
CA ILE A 77 -2.98 5.56 -5.80
C ILE A 77 -3.18 6.43 -4.56
N ALA A 78 -3.08 7.76 -4.69
CA ALA A 78 -3.32 8.68 -3.58
C ALA A 78 -4.76 8.57 -3.04
N ALA A 79 -5.75 8.42 -3.91
CA ALA A 79 -7.15 8.20 -3.53
C ALA A 79 -7.37 6.82 -2.87
N TYR A 80 -6.65 5.79 -3.32
CA TYR A 80 -6.68 4.46 -2.69
C TYR A 80 -6.12 4.49 -1.27
N LEU A 81 -5.01 5.20 -1.07
CA LEU A 81 -4.35 5.37 0.23
C LEU A 81 -5.04 6.43 1.13
N ASP A 82 -6.10 7.08 0.66
CA ASP A 82 -6.79 8.06 1.47
C ASP A 82 -7.46 7.40 2.68
N GLY A 83 -7.16 7.93 3.88
CA GLY A 83 -7.58 7.34 5.14
C GLY A 83 -6.75 6.14 5.60
N PHE A 84 -5.62 5.84 4.92
CA PHE A 84 -4.68 4.82 5.39
C PHE A 84 -4.11 5.22 6.75
N ASP A 85 -4.10 4.26 7.69
CA ASP A 85 -3.46 4.36 9.00
C ASP A 85 -2.89 3.01 9.42
N TYR A 86 -2.08 3.00 10.46
CA TYR A 86 -1.48 1.77 10.96
C TYR A 86 -1.23 1.81 12.46
N ARG A 87 -1.09 0.62 13.04
CA ARG A 87 -0.67 0.42 14.43
C ARG A 87 0.33 -0.73 14.47
N ILE A 88 1.45 -0.55 15.16
CA ILE A 88 2.43 -1.61 15.43
C ILE A 88 2.14 -2.16 16.81
N ASP A 89 1.54 -3.34 16.88
CA ASP A 89 1.13 -3.96 18.13
C ASP A 89 2.34 -4.55 18.88
N GLU A 90 3.21 -5.27 18.17
CA GLU A 90 4.33 -5.95 18.79
C GLU A 90 5.53 -6.08 17.80
N VAL A 91 6.72 -6.10 18.34
CA VAL A 91 7.94 -6.52 17.62
C VAL A 91 8.63 -7.56 18.49
N LYS A 92 8.81 -8.76 17.95
CA LYS A 92 9.56 -9.85 18.58
C LYS A 92 10.91 -10.00 17.89
N VAL A 93 11.98 -10.08 18.65
CA VAL A 93 13.33 -10.31 18.15
C VAL A 93 13.87 -11.62 18.69
N ASP A 94 14.36 -12.48 17.79
CA ASP A 94 15.01 -13.75 18.13
C ASP A 94 16.31 -13.86 17.33
N GLY A 95 17.44 -13.53 17.97
CA GLY A 95 18.76 -13.52 17.34
C GLY A 95 18.85 -12.54 16.17
N ASP A 96 19.03 -13.08 14.96
CA ASP A 96 19.08 -12.33 13.71
C ASP A 96 17.74 -12.30 12.95
N SER A 97 16.67 -12.73 13.59
CA SER A 97 15.32 -12.67 13.05
C SER A 97 14.44 -11.76 13.91
N ALA A 98 13.50 -11.08 13.28
CA ALA A 98 12.46 -10.34 13.99
C ALA A 98 11.12 -10.46 13.25
N THR A 99 10.03 -10.26 13.98
CA THR A 99 8.68 -10.19 13.43
C THR A 99 7.99 -8.97 14.02
N ALA A 100 7.52 -8.08 13.16
CA ALA A 100 6.63 -6.99 13.54
C ALA A 100 5.19 -7.38 13.25
N THR A 101 4.32 -7.26 14.24
CA THR A 101 2.88 -7.45 14.10
C THR A 101 2.23 -6.09 13.95
N VAL A 102 1.59 -5.84 12.82
CA VAL A 102 0.94 -4.57 12.48
C VAL A 102 -0.54 -4.77 12.19
N VAL A 103 -1.34 -3.78 12.47
CA VAL A 103 -2.74 -3.67 12.01
C VAL A 103 -2.83 -2.47 11.10
N LEU A 104 -3.37 -2.66 9.90
CA LEU A 104 -3.52 -1.62 8.90
C LEU A 104 -4.98 -1.17 8.85
N THR A 105 -5.20 0.12 8.74
CA THR A 105 -6.49 0.70 8.37
C THR A 105 -6.41 1.11 6.91
N CYS A 106 -7.15 0.46 6.04
CA CYS A 106 -7.08 0.70 4.59
C CYS A 106 -8.43 0.42 3.92
N LYS A 107 -8.60 0.97 2.72
CA LYS A 107 -9.73 0.64 1.85
C LYS A 107 -9.60 -0.81 1.38
N LYS A 108 -10.70 -1.56 1.44
CA LYS A 108 -10.72 -2.95 0.98
C LYS A 108 -10.99 -3.01 -0.51
N PHE A 109 -10.18 -3.80 -1.22
CA PHE A 109 -10.33 -3.95 -2.66
C PHE A 109 -11.69 -4.56 -3.05
N ASP A 110 -12.20 -5.51 -2.28
CA ASP A 110 -13.51 -6.12 -2.52
C ASP A 110 -14.65 -5.10 -2.37
N ALA A 111 -14.57 -4.20 -1.39
CA ALA A 111 -15.54 -3.12 -1.22
C ALA A 111 -15.51 -2.14 -2.41
N PHE A 112 -14.30 -1.79 -2.87
CA PHE A 112 -14.13 -1.00 -4.08
C PHE A 112 -14.71 -1.69 -5.32
N ALA A 113 -14.41 -2.98 -5.52
CA ALA A 113 -14.92 -3.76 -6.65
C ALA A 113 -16.47 -3.85 -6.65
N GLN A 114 -17.08 -3.98 -5.47
CA GLN A 114 -18.54 -3.96 -5.32
C GLN A 114 -19.14 -2.59 -5.65
N ALA A 115 -18.55 -1.50 -5.12
CA ALA A 115 -18.99 -0.14 -5.41
C ALA A 115 -18.89 0.18 -6.91
N LEU A 116 -17.78 -0.20 -7.53
CA LEU A 116 -17.57 -0.03 -8.97
C LEU A 116 -18.56 -0.84 -9.81
N THR A 117 -18.84 -2.09 -9.40
CA THR A 117 -19.85 -2.92 -10.09
C THR A 117 -21.24 -2.28 -10.04
N GLY A 118 -21.63 -1.74 -8.90
CA GLY A 118 -22.89 -1.02 -8.77
C GLY A 118 -22.96 0.20 -9.71
N ALA A 119 -21.95 1.06 -9.64
CA ALA A 119 -21.87 2.27 -10.46
C ALA A 119 -21.84 1.99 -11.99
N THR A 120 -21.13 0.95 -12.42
CA THR A 120 -21.10 0.57 -13.84
C THR A 120 -22.41 -0.06 -14.32
N THR A 121 -23.15 -0.73 -13.44
CA THR A 121 -24.50 -1.24 -13.75
C THR A 121 -25.46 -0.09 -13.95
N GLU A 122 -25.46 0.90 -13.06
CA GLU A 122 -26.28 2.12 -13.20
C GLU A 122 -25.95 2.88 -14.49
N LEU A 123 -24.68 3.00 -14.86
CA LEU A 123 -24.26 3.61 -16.12
C LEU A 123 -24.81 2.86 -17.34
N ALA A 124 -24.82 1.52 -17.30
CA ALA A 124 -25.31 0.71 -18.41
C ALA A 124 -26.84 0.77 -18.58
N GLU A 125 -27.57 1.07 -17.51
CA GLU A 125 -29.04 1.23 -17.51
C GLU A 125 -29.48 2.67 -17.85
N ASP A 126 -28.57 3.65 -17.84
CA ASP A 126 -28.87 5.03 -18.20
C ASP A 126 -29.02 5.19 -19.71
N GLU A 127 -30.27 5.53 -20.15
CA GLU A 127 -30.59 5.74 -21.58
C GLU A 127 -29.70 6.81 -22.24
N GLN A 128 -29.22 7.78 -21.49
CA GLN A 128 -28.32 8.84 -21.99
C GLN A 128 -26.95 8.29 -22.40
N THR A 129 -26.53 7.18 -21.80
CA THR A 129 -25.26 6.53 -22.13
C THR A 129 -25.23 6.00 -23.57
N ALA A 130 -26.38 5.63 -24.13
CA ALA A 130 -26.49 5.15 -25.50
C ALA A 130 -26.18 6.23 -26.57
N GLU A 131 -26.21 7.50 -26.18
CA GLU A 131 -25.93 8.64 -27.07
C GLU A 131 -24.45 9.10 -27.02
N LEU A 132 -23.63 8.54 -26.09
CA LEU A 132 -22.24 8.91 -25.87
C LEU A 132 -21.33 8.22 -26.89
N ASP A 133 -20.28 8.92 -27.29
CA ASP A 133 -19.17 8.31 -28.02
C ASP A 133 -18.20 7.54 -27.07
N ALA A 134 -17.24 6.83 -27.67
CA ALA A 134 -16.32 5.98 -26.90
C ALA A 134 -15.45 6.78 -25.92
N ASP A 135 -15.03 7.99 -26.27
CA ASP A 135 -14.18 8.82 -25.41
C ASP A 135 -14.99 9.35 -24.23
N GLN A 136 -16.22 9.76 -24.46
CA GLN A 136 -17.15 10.20 -23.40
C GLN A 136 -17.50 9.05 -22.44
N ILE A 137 -17.68 7.83 -22.96
CA ILE A 137 -17.91 6.64 -22.13
C ILE A 137 -16.68 6.38 -21.26
N ASN A 138 -15.48 6.41 -21.84
CA ASN A 138 -14.23 6.20 -21.09
C ASN A 138 -14.08 7.24 -19.97
N GLU A 139 -14.30 8.51 -20.25
CA GLU A 139 -14.24 9.57 -19.25
C GLU A 139 -15.24 9.34 -18.11
N LYS A 140 -16.49 8.95 -18.46
CA LYS A 140 -17.54 8.67 -17.48
C LYS A 140 -17.18 7.47 -16.61
N VAL A 141 -16.62 6.40 -17.20
CA VAL A 141 -16.09 5.25 -16.46
C VAL A 141 -14.97 5.68 -15.53
N GLY A 142 -14.05 6.55 -15.97
CA GLY A 142 -13.00 7.08 -15.12
C GLY A 142 -13.51 7.83 -13.89
N GLN A 143 -14.54 8.68 -14.08
CA GLN A 143 -15.21 9.37 -12.98
C GLN A 143 -15.83 8.39 -11.99
N LEU A 144 -16.55 7.36 -12.48
CA LEU A 144 -17.16 6.33 -11.64
C LEU A 144 -16.13 5.52 -10.84
N VAL A 145 -14.96 5.24 -11.44
CA VAL A 145 -13.85 4.57 -10.73
C VAL A 145 -13.40 5.40 -9.52
N LEU A 146 -13.21 6.70 -9.70
CA LEU A 146 -12.77 7.59 -8.62
C LEU A 146 -13.88 7.80 -7.58
N GLU A 147 -15.13 7.93 -7.99
CA GLU A 147 -16.28 8.03 -7.09
C GLU A 147 -16.47 6.76 -6.26
N ALA A 148 -16.43 5.59 -6.91
CA ALA A 148 -16.51 4.30 -6.22
C ALA A 148 -15.38 4.14 -5.19
N LEU A 149 -14.16 4.52 -5.56
CA LEU A 149 -13.02 4.51 -4.65
C LEU A 149 -13.19 5.50 -3.49
N GLY A 150 -13.73 6.68 -3.75
CA GLY A 150 -14.04 7.69 -2.74
C GLY A 150 -15.14 7.27 -1.76
N SER A 151 -16.05 6.40 -2.18
CA SER A 151 -17.15 5.89 -1.34
C SER A 151 -16.74 4.78 -0.37
N VAL A 152 -15.56 4.18 -0.56
CA VAL A 152 -15.08 3.08 0.30
C VAL A 152 -14.47 3.64 1.57
N GLU A 153 -15.06 3.29 2.70
CA GLU A 153 -14.51 3.63 4.03
C GLU A 153 -13.34 2.69 4.38
N PRO A 154 -12.21 3.25 4.89
CA PRO A 154 -11.12 2.44 5.40
C PRO A 154 -11.55 1.60 6.60
N THR A 155 -11.08 0.35 6.65
CA THR A 155 -11.35 -0.58 7.76
C THR A 155 -10.07 -1.24 8.26
N GLU A 156 -10.04 -1.64 9.52
CA GLU A 156 -8.91 -2.36 10.09
C GLU A 156 -8.74 -3.75 9.45
N SER A 157 -7.49 -4.12 9.18
CA SER A 157 -7.12 -5.48 8.78
C SER A 157 -7.07 -6.41 10.01
N ASN A 158 -7.02 -7.73 9.77
CA ASN A 158 -6.47 -8.63 10.77
C ASN A 158 -4.98 -8.28 11.02
N PRO A 159 -4.42 -8.65 12.20
CA PRO A 159 -3.00 -8.50 12.45
C PRO A 159 -2.15 -9.16 11.36
N VAL A 160 -1.16 -8.44 10.86
CA VAL A 160 -0.26 -8.85 9.79
C VAL A 160 1.14 -9.01 10.37
N GLU A 161 1.75 -10.17 10.15
CA GLU A 161 3.11 -10.45 10.58
C GLU A 161 4.08 -10.12 9.45
N LEU A 162 5.00 -9.18 9.71
CA LEU A 162 6.06 -8.76 8.81
C LEU A 162 7.39 -9.32 9.32
N PRO A 163 7.95 -10.34 8.66
CA PRO A 163 9.24 -10.91 9.05
C PRO A 163 10.42 -10.03 8.60
N PHE A 164 11.45 -9.94 9.44
CA PHE A 164 12.70 -9.23 9.21
C PHE A 164 13.88 -10.14 9.49
N THR A 165 15.01 -9.85 8.86
CA THR A 165 16.28 -10.52 9.11
C THR A 165 17.40 -9.50 9.22
N ARG A 166 18.40 -9.82 10.05
CA ARG A 166 19.61 -9.01 10.20
C ARG A 166 20.74 -9.60 9.36
N THR A 167 21.29 -8.78 8.47
CA THR A 167 22.46 -9.12 7.64
C THR A 167 23.46 -7.98 7.75
N ASP A 168 24.74 -8.29 8.03
CA ASP A 168 25.81 -7.29 8.16
C ASP A 168 25.46 -6.13 9.14
N ASN A 169 24.82 -6.46 10.27
CA ASN A 169 24.32 -5.53 11.28
C ASN A 169 23.18 -4.57 10.81
N ALA A 170 22.60 -4.80 9.66
CA ALA A 170 21.42 -4.07 9.18
C ALA A 170 20.17 -4.97 9.21
N TRP A 171 19.07 -4.44 9.70
CA TRP A 171 17.78 -5.09 9.60
C TRP A 171 17.14 -4.79 8.26
N GLY A 172 16.56 -5.81 7.63
CA GLY A 172 15.82 -5.69 6.39
C GLY A 172 14.64 -6.65 6.35
N PRO A 173 13.68 -6.44 5.45
CA PRO A 173 12.55 -7.35 5.28
C PRO A 173 13.04 -8.74 4.86
N ALA A 174 12.53 -9.78 5.52
CA ALA A 174 12.76 -11.15 5.15
C ALA A 174 11.77 -11.62 4.07
N SER A 175 12.04 -12.80 3.50
CA SER A 175 11.16 -13.41 2.51
C SER A 175 9.73 -13.51 3.04
N GLY A 176 8.77 -13.04 2.27
CA GLY A 176 7.34 -13.05 2.62
C GLY A 176 6.80 -11.75 3.23
N ALA A 177 7.65 -10.84 3.75
CA ALA A 177 7.19 -9.57 4.31
C ALA A 177 6.41 -8.73 3.30
N GLU A 178 6.96 -8.59 2.08
CA GLU A 178 6.31 -7.88 0.98
C GLU A 178 4.97 -8.49 0.60
N GLN A 179 4.90 -9.82 0.54
CA GLN A 179 3.65 -10.50 0.22
C GLN A 179 2.61 -10.36 1.32
N ALA A 180 3.01 -10.41 2.59
CA ALA A 180 2.12 -10.22 3.73
C ALA A 180 1.50 -8.82 3.69
N LEU A 181 2.32 -7.79 3.49
CA LEU A 181 1.86 -6.39 3.39
C LEU A 181 0.96 -6.19 2.16
N SER A 182 1.36 -6.70 0.99
CA SER A 182 0.57 -6.62 -0.24
C SER A 182 -0.79 -7.29 -0.07
N THR A 183 -0.81 -8.49 0.53
CA THR A 183 -2.06 -9.20 0.81
C THR A 183 -2.96 -8.38 1.73
N ALA A 184 -2.40 -7.80 2.79
CA ALA A 184 -3.18 -6.99 3.73
C ALA A 184 -3.75 -5.71 3.11
N LEU A 185 -3.02 -5.09 2.18
CA LEU A 185 -3.45 -3.87 1.49
C LEU A 185 -4.50 -4.14 0.40
N PHE A 186 -4.38 -5.26 -0.34
CA PHE A 186 -5.15 -5.50 -1.56
C PHE A 186 -6.11 -6.71 -1.51
N SER A 187 -6.12 -7.49 -0.43
CA SER A 187 -7.14 -8.51 -0.23
C SER A 187 -8.20 -8.03 0.74
N GLY A 188 -9.44 -8.12 0.34
CA GLY A 188 -10.62 -7.84 1.18
C GLY A 188 -10.92 -8.96 2.13
#